data_a9d9a8d5e18253e23d8b98226444e3d3
#
_entry.id   a9d9a8d5e18253e23d8b98226444e3d3
#
_cell.length_a   1.000
_cell.length_b   1.000
_cell.length_c   1.000
_cell.angle_alpha   90.00
_cell.angle_beta   90.00
_cell.angle_gamma   90.00
#
_symmetry.space_group_name_H-M   'P 1'
#
loop_
_entity.id
_entity.type
_entity.pdbx_description
1 polymer ?
#
loop_
_entity_poly.entity_id
_entity_poly.type
_entity_poly.pdbx_seq_one_letter_code
_entity_poly.pdbx_strand_id
1 'polypeptide(L)'
;MFYFLLIWMKKKWVVVLCVVIIVLLVCLLVIRKGSKLGVDKLWIFNVSYSVETSPRGSMVWDDIYVYDSNGNLVLSLDDKSQPQYLFTLYENYLVLDSGTSASQREMLVYDVKSGKKVFEIDYYPWENGLVLNDNEITFYKKIEDSLLSDYTLPRCENEYDNGYVENYGYTIWEDQANDLGNIQCAYFE
;
A
#
# COMPACT_ATOMS: atom_id res chain seq x y z
N MET A 1 -28.69 41.85 37.11
CA MET A 1 -27.77 40.71 37.19
C MET A 1 -27.82 39.78 35.94
N PHE A 2 -28.95 39.56 35.31
CA PHE A 2 -29.10 38.70 34.11
C PHE A 2 -28.42 39.26 32.84
N TYR A 3 -28.34 40.55 32.64
CA TYR A 3 -27.74 41.19 31.45
C TYR A 3 -26.22 40.99 31.37
N PHE A 4 -25.54 40.97 32.53
CA PHE A 4 -24.07 40.76 32.58
C PHE A 4 -23.66 39.32 32.22
N LEU A 5 -24.47 38.34 32.57
CA LEU A 5 -24.24 36.92 32.24
C LEU A 5 -24.37 36.64 30.73
N LEU A 6 -25.34 37.27 30.08
CA LEU A 6 -25.58 37.15 28.65
C LEU A 6 -24.43 37.75 27.80
N ILE A 7 -23.87 38.89 28.24
CA ILE A 7 -22.73 39.52 27.55
C ILE A 7 -21.45 38.67 27.74
N TRP A 8 -21.28 38.06 28.91
CA TRP A 8 -20.11 37.25 29.22
C TRP A 8 -20.14 35.92 28.44
N MET A 9 -21.31 35.30 28.31
CA MET A 9 -21.52 34.11 27.46
C MET A 9 -21.24 34.41 25.97
N LYS A 10 -21.74 35.52 25.45
CA LYS A 10 -21.46 35.91 24.04
C LYS A 10 -19.96 36.11 23.78
N LYS A 11 -19.19 36.71 24.71
CA LYS A 11 -17.74 36.86 24.58
C LYS A 11 -17.01 35.54 24.54
N LYS A 12 -17.39 34.53 25.34
CA LYS A 12 -16.77 33.19 25.31
C LYS A 12 -17.02 32.48 23.98
N TRP A 13 -18.24 32.58 23.43
CA TRP A 13 -18.57 31.98 22.13
C TRP A 13 -17.81 32.65 20.98
N VAL A 14 -17.60 33.95 21.02
CA VAL A 14 -16.76 34.62 20.01
C VAL A 14 -15.31 34.14 20.05
N VAL A 15 -14.73 33.96 21.24
CA VAL A 15 -13.36 33.45 21.38
C VAL A 15 -13.25 32.03 20.86
N VAL A 16 -14.19 31.14 21.18
CA VAL A 16 -14.22 29.77 20.68
C VAL A 16 -14.33 29.76 19.15
N LEU A 17 -15.21 30.59 18.58
CA LEU A 17 -15.36 30.67 17.12
C LEU A 17 -14.09 31.18 16.45
N CYS A 18 -13.39 32.16 17.00
CA CYS A 18 -12.12 32.65 16.48
C CYS A 18 -11.04 31.56 16.51
N VAL A 19 -10.95 30.77 17.58
CA VAL A 19 -9.97 29.66 17.68
C VAL A 19 -10.26 28.59 16.63
N VAL A 20 -11.52 28.20 16.42
CA VAL A 20 -11.92 27.23 15.40
C VAL A 20 -11.57 27.74 14.00
N ILE A 21 -11.83 29.01 13.70
CA ILE A 21 -11.49 29.61 12.41
C ILE A 21 -9.96 29.63 12.19
N ILE A 22 -9.18 29.97 13.22
CA ILE A 22 -7.71 29.95 13.12
C ILE A 22 -7.19 28.52 12.85
N VAL A 23 -7.71 27.53 13.56
CA VAL A 23 -7.33 26.12 13.34
C VAL A 23 -7.67 25.68 11.93
N LEU A 24 -8.86 26.00 11.42
CA LEU A 24 -9.26 25.70 10.03
C LEU A 24 -8.37 26.40 9.01
N LEU A 25 -8.01 27.66 9.23
CA LEU A 25 -7.09 28.39 8.35
C LEU A 25 -5.68 27.79 8.36
N VAL A 26 -5.17 27.37 9.52
CA VAL A 26 -3.87 26.69 9.61
C VAL A 26 -3.91 25.35 8.90
N CYS A 27 -4.96 24.55 9.08
CA CYS A 27 -5.15 23.30 8.34
C CYS A 27 -5.19 23.53 6.82
N LEU A 28 -5.93 24.55 6.34
CA LEU A 28 -5.99 24.89 4.92
C LEU A 28 -4.64 25.37 4.37
N LEU A 29 -3.85 26.09 5.17
CA LEU A 29 -2.51 26.54 4.78
C LEU A 29 -1.51 25.38 4.72
N VAL A 30 -1.62 24.41 5.61
CA VAL A 30 -0.79 23.18 5.59
C VAL A 30 -1.13 22.34 4.37
N ILE A 31 -2.42 22.13 4.07
CA ILE A 31 -2.87 21.42 2.87
C ILE A 31 -2.41 22.14 1.59
N ARG A 32 -2.49 23.47 1.56
CA ARG A 32 -2.11 24.28 0.39
C ARG A 32 -0.59 24.36 0.17
N LYS A 33 0.23 24.23 1.22
CA LYS A 33 1.69 24.16 1.10
C LYS A 33 2.16 22.78 0.60
N GLY A 34 1.45 21.70 0.94
CA GLY A 34 1.74 20.35 0.41
C GLY A 34 1.55 20.23 -1.11
N SER A 35 0.69 21.06 -1.72
CA SER A 35 0.36 20.97 -3.15
C SER A 35 1.27 21.77 -4.10
N LYS A 36 2.32 22.44 -3.61
CA LYS A 36 3.23 23.25 -4.45
C LYS A 36 4.65 22.73 -4.63
N LEU A 37 5.01 21.64 -3.99
CA LEU A 37 6.25 20.92 -4.29
C LEU A 37 5.88 19.80 -5.25
N GLY A 38 6.27 19.94 -6.52
CA GLY A 38 6.04 18.98 -7.60
C GLY A 38 6.86 17.68 -7.47
N VAL A 39 6.82 17.10 -6.29
CA VAL A 39 7.31 15.77 -5.97
C VAL A 39 6.14 15.11 -5.23
N ASP A 40 5.44 14.20 -5.89
CA ASP A 40 4.36 13.44 -5.27
C ASP A 40 4.97 12.47 -4.25
N LYS A 41 5.22 12.98 -3.03
CA LYS A 41 5.64 12.15 -1.89
C LYS A 41 4.39 11.55 -1.28
N LEU A 42 4.28 10.25 -1.36
CA LEU A 42 3.26 9.51 -0.64
C LEU A 42 3.76 9.20 0.77
N TRP A 43 2.96 9.54 1.79
CA TRP A 43 3.22 9.20 3.18
C TRP A 43 2.13 8.25 3.68
N ILE A 44 2.54 7.08 4.14
CA ILE A 44 1.67 6.15 4.86
C ILE A 44 2.13 6.11 6.31
N PHE A 45 1.19 6.27 7.23
CA PHE A 45 1.46 6.29 8.68
C PHE A 45 0.72 5.16 9.36
N ASN A 46 1.41 4.49 10.27
CA ASN A 46 0.79 3.69 11.31
C ASN A 46 1.26 4.15 12.69
N VAL A 47 0.88 3.45 13.76
CA VAL A 47 1.19 3.86 15.14
C VAL A 47 2.70 3.91 15.41
N SER A 48 3.51 3.09 14.74
CA SER A 48 4.92 2.89 15.04
C SER A 48 5.87 3.40 13.96
N TYR A 49 5.42 3.47 12.70
CA TYR A 49 6.26 3.78 11.55
C TYR A 49 5.56 4.70 10.56
N SER A 50 6.37 5.42 9.79
CA SER A 50 5.94 6.18 8.61
C SER A 50 6.79 5.79 7.41
N VAL A 51 6.16 5.73 6.22
CA VAL A 51 6.84 5.48 4.96
C VAL A 51 6.81 6.73 4.11
N GLU A 52 7.95 7.10 3.59
CA GLU A 52 8.10 8.13 2.57
C GLU A 52 8.50 7.47 1.26
N THR A 53 7.77 7.75 0.19
CA THR A 53 8.19 7.41 -1.17
C THR A 53 8.66 8.66 -1.89
N SER A 54 9.71 8.54 -2.68
CA SER A 54 10.27 9.65 -3.44
C SER A 54 10.54 9.21 -4.87
N PRO A 55 9.88 9.83 -5.87
CA PRO A 55 10.12 9.51 -7.28
C PRO A 55 11.59 9.63 -7.63
N ARG A 56 12.14 8.63 -8.32
CA ARG A 56 13.53 8.59 -8.74
C ARG A 56 13.70 9.31 -10.08
N GLY A 57 13.76 10.63 -10.06
CA GLY A 57 13.95 11.44 -11.25
C GLY A 57 12.86 11.24 -12.29
N SER A 58 13.22 10.77 -13.51
CA SER A 58 12.27 10.45 -14.59
C SER A 58 11.87 8.98 -14.63
N MET A 59 12.28 8.17 -13.66
CA MET A 59 11.95 6.76 -13.60
C MET A 59 10.54 6.54 -13.02
N VAL A 60 9.94 5.40 -13.35
CA VAL A 60 8.55 5.07 -12.99
C VAL A 60 8.45 4.54 -11.56
N TRP A 61 9.58 4.24 -10.90
CA TRP A 61 9.61 3.68 -9.54
C TRP A 61 10.17 4.65 -8.51
N ASP A 62 9.89 4.38 -7.23
CA ASP A 62 10.22 5.22 -6.11
C ASP A 62 11.40 4.67 -5.30
N ASP A 63 12.14 5.56 -4.64
CA ASP A 63 12.94 5.23 -3.47
C ASP A 63 12.00 5.18 -2.26
N ILE A 64 12.16 4.17 -1.40
CA ILE A 64 11.28 3.94 -0.26
C ILE A 64 12.08 4.06 1.03
N TYR A 65 11.63 4.92 1.94
CA TYR A 65 12.25 5.17 3.23
C TYR A 65 11.25 4.96 4.35
N VAL A 66 11.64 4.21 5.37
CA VAL A 66 10.81 3.95 6.55
C VAL A 66 11.44 4.59 7.77
N TYR A 67 10.65 5.33 8.52
CA TYR A 67 11.07 6.03 9.75
C TYR A 67 10.28 5.49 10.94
N ASP A 68 10.95 5.44 12.11
CA ASP A 68 10.28 5.15 13.38
C ASP A 68 9.45 6.35 13.89
N SER A 69 8.74 6.17 14.99
CA SER A 69 7.92 7.22 15.63
C SER A 69 8.74 8.42 16.12
N ASN A 70 10.06 8.30 16.23
CA ASN A 70 10.98 9.37 16.60
C ASN A 70 11.55 10.10 15.38
N GLY A 71 11.23 9.65 14.18
CA GLY A 71 11.73 10.20 12.91
C GLY A 71 13.12 9.67 12.53
N ASN A 72 13.61 8.60 13.14
CA ASN A 72 14.85 7.97 12.71
C ASN A 72 14.60 7.06 11.53
N LEU A 73 15.48 7.12 10.51
CA LEU A 73 15.45 6.20 9.37
C LEU A 73 15.81 4.79 9.84
N VAL A 74 14.90 3.82 9.65
CA VAL A 74 15.07 2.42 10.06
C VAL A 74 15.24 1.47 8.89
N LEU A 75 14.71 1.83 7.71
CA LEU A 75 14.87 1.04 6.48
C LEU A 75 14.95 1.97 5.28
N SER A 76 15.89 1.69 4.38
CA SER A 76 16.03 2.38 3.09
C SER A 76 16.09 1.33 1.98
N LEU A 77 15.20 1.45 1.02
CA LEU A 77 15.14 0.61 -0.17
C LEU A 77 15.30 1.52 -1.39
N ASP A 78 16.56 1.69 -1.79
CA ASP A 78 16.99 2.50 -2.90
C ASP A 78 17.68 1.64 -3.99
N ASP A 79 17.38 0.34 -4.02
CA ASP A 79 17.94 -0.58 -5.02
C ASP A 79 17.56 -0.15 -6.44
N LYS A 80 18.59 -0.05 -7.26
CA LYS A 80 18.47 0.42 -8.65
C LYS A 80 18.21 -0.70 -9.65
N SER A 81 18.21 -1.94 -9.19
CA SER A 81 18.13 -3.11 -10.05
C SER A 81 16.69 -3.45 -10.47
N GLN A 82 15.72 -3.14 -9.62
CA GLN A 82 14.30 -3.48 -9.89
C GLN A 82 13.37 -2.35 -9.47
N PRO A 83 12.32 -2.08 -10.25
CA PRO A 83 11.24 -1.17 -9.87
C PRO A 83 10.49 -1.70 -8.66
N GLN A 84 10.35 -0.87 -7.63
CA GLN A 84 9.61 -1.19 -6.41
C GLN A 84 8.55 -0.13 -6.18
N TYR A 85 7.35 -0.57 -5.81
CA TYR A 85 6.21 0.28 -5.50
C TYR A 85 5.71 -0.06 -4.12
N LEU A 86 5.44 0.96 -3.33
CA LEU A 86 4.83 0.76 -2.03
C LEU A 86 3.40 0.26 -2.20
N PHE A 87 3.12 -0.96 -1.72
CA PHE A 87 1.76 -1.47 -1.66
C PHE A 87 1.11 -1.10 -0.33
N THR A 88 1.72 -1.47 0.80
CA THR A 88 1.19 -1.11 2.13
C THR A 88 2.26 -1.19 3.21
N LEU A 89 1.97 -0.54 4.35
CA LEU A 89 2.67 -0.74 5.62
C LEU A 89 1.63 -1.23 6.65
N TYR A 90 1.73 -2.51 7.02
CA TYR A 90 0.86 -3.13 8.00
C TYR A 90 1.65 -3.47 9.27
N GLU A 91 1.32 -2.82 10.40
CA GLU A 91 2.11 -2.89 11.64
C GLU A 91 3.61 -2.62 11.42
N ASN A 92 4.46 -3.65 11.48
CA ASN A 92 5.90 -3.58 11.21
C ASN A 92 6.31 -4.29 9.91
N TYR A 93 5.35 -4.63 9.06
CA TYR A 93 5.61 -5.26 7.78
C TYR A 93 5.37 -4.29 6.64
N LEU A 94 6.43 -4.01 5.89
CA LEU A 94 6.39 -3.25 4.66
C LEU A 94 6.19 -4.21 3.50
N VAL A 95 5.13 -4.02 2.74
CA VAL A 95 4.81 -4.83 1.56
C VAL A 95 5.04 -4.01 0.32
N LEU A 96 5.78 -4.55 -0.61
CA LEU A 96 6.10 -3.94 -1.88
C LEU A 96 5.60 -4.81 -3.03
N ASP A 97 5.23 -4.14 -4.09
CA ASP A 97 4.99 -4.69 -5.40
C ASP A 97 6.20 -4.37 -6.28
N SER A 98 6.89 -5.38 -6.79
CA SER A 98 8.13 -5.24 -7.54
C SER A 98 7.98 -5.73 -8.98
N GLY A 99 8.63 -5.03 -9.90
CA GLY A 99 8.60 -5.34 -11.33
C GLY A 99 7.72 -4.41 -12.16
N THR A 100 7.87 -4.47 -13.48
CA THR A 100 7.10 -3.69 -14.47
C THR A 100 6.37 -4.56 -15.47
N SER A 101 6.50 -5.89 -15.38
CA SER A 101 5.83 -6.82 -16.28
C SER A 101 4.33 -6.81 -16.08
N ALA A 102 3.58 -6.87 -17.17
CA ALA A 102 2.14 -7.07 -17.15
C ALA A 102 1.77 -8.53 -16.82
N SER A 103 2.71 -9.48 -16.98
CA SER A 103 2.47 -10.91 -16.84
C SER A 103 3.09 -11.55 -15.60
N GLN A 104 4.04 -10.89 -14.96
CA GLN A 104 4.68 -11.39 -13.75
C GLN A 104 5.29 -10.26 -12.94
N ARG A 105 5.00 -10.26 -11.64
CA ARG A 105 5.55 -9.33 -10.65
C ARG A 105 5.92 -10.11 -9.39
N GLU A 106 6.62 -9.45 -8.48
CA GLU A 106 7.01 -10.01 -7.20
C GLU A 106 6.35 -9.25 -6.07
N MET A 107 5.80 -9.95 -5.09
CA MET A 107 5.43 -9.38 -3.80
C MET A 107 6.59 -9.60 -2.83
N LEU A 108 7.11 -8.52 -2.27
CA LEU A 108 8.20 -8.52 -1.29
C LEU A 108 7.68 -8.04 0.05
N VAL A 109 7.99 -8.77 1.12
CA VAL A 109 7.63 -8.36 2.49
C VAL A 109 8.89 -8.19 3.33
N TYR A 110 9.02 -7.02 3.96
CA TYR A 110 10.12 -6.69 4.86
C TYR A 110 9.61 -6.53 6.30
N ASP A 111 10.26 -7.17 7.25
CA ASP A 111 10.11 -6.81 8.66
C ASP A 111 10.93 -5.54 8.94
N VAL A 112 10.26 -4.44 9.18
CA VAL A 112 10.87 -3.11 9.40
C VAL A 112 11.77 -3.10 10.62
N LYS A 113 11.44 -3.87 11.69
CA LYS A 113 12.24 -3.92 12.91
C LYS A 113 13.62 -4.54 12.69
N SER A 114 13.69 -5.60 11.90
CA SER A 114 14.95 -6.27 11.59
C SER A 114 15.62 -5.74 10.33
N GLY A 115 14.91 -4.98 9.51
CA GLY A 115 15.34 -4.52 8.19
C GLY A 115 15.50 -5.65 7.17
N LYS A 116 14.94 -6.83 7.42
CA LYS A 116 15.14 -8.01 6.57
C LYS A 116 13.92 -8.28 5.70
N LYS A 117 14.16 -8.72 4.46
CA LYS A 117 13.13 -9.35 3.65
C LYS A 117 12.78 -10.70 4.29
N VAL A 118 11.50 -10.88 4.63
CA VAL A 118 10.98 -12.08 5.31
C VAL A 118 10.18 -12.97 4.36
N PHE A 119 9.60 -12.38 3.32
CA PHE A 119 8.83 -13.15 2.34
C PHE A 119 9.01 -12.57 0.93
N GLU A 120 8.94 -13.46 -0.07
CA GLU A 120 9.01 -13.12 -1.48
C GLU A 120 8.25 -14.17 -2.29
N ILE A 121 7.41 -13.72 -3.21
CA ILE A 121 6.67 -14.61 -4.10
C ILE A 121 6.35 -13.91 -5.42
N ASP A 122 6.52 -14.66 -6.51
CA ASP A 122 6.02 -14.26 -7.82
C ASP A 122 4.50 -14.32 -7.87
N TYR A 123 3.89 -13.32 -8.48
CA TYR A 123 2.46 -13.29 -8.70
C TYR A 123 2.10 -12.73 -10.08
N TYR A 124 0.90 -13.01 -10.52
CA TYR A 124 0.33 -12.47 -11.75
C TYR A 124 -0.57 -11.28 -11.43
N PRO A 125 -0.33 -10.08 -11.97
CA PRO A 125 -1.09 -8.87 -11.63
C PRO A 125 -2.48 -8.85 -12.31
N TRP A 126 -3.23 -9.97 -12.17
CA TRP A 126 -4.58 -10.12 -12.69
C TRP A 126 -5.57 -9.24 -11.94
N GLU A 127 -6.56 -8.68 -12.64
CA GLU A 127 -7.59 -7.79 -12.09
C GLU A 127 -6.98 -6.60 -11.31
N ASN A 128 -6.99 -6.70 -9.98
CA ASN A 128 -6.51 -5.64 -9.07
C ASN A 128 -5.08 -5.86 -8.58
N GLY A 129 -4.38 -6.90 -9.05
CA GLY A 129 -3.04 -7.26 -8.58
C GLY A 129 -3.05 -7.78 -7.14
N LEU A 130 -2.38 -7.04 -6.24
CA LEU A 130 -2.41 -7.33 -4.80
C LEU A 130 -3.64 -6.67 -4.16
N VAL A 131 -4.38 -7.41 -3.33
CA VAL A 131 -5.53 -6.88 -2.58
C VAL A 131 -5.36 -7.18 -1.10
N LEU A 132 -5.37 -6.15 -0.26
CA LEU A 132 -5.30 -6.28 1.19
C LEU A 132 -6.71 -6.33 1.79
N ASN A 133 -7.01 -7.41 2.51
CA ASN A 133 -8.21 -7.59 3.30
C ASN A 133 -7.81 -7.87 4.75
N ASP A 134 -8.02 -6.92 5.65
CA ASP A 134 -7.55 -6.97 7.04
C ASP A 134 -6.04 -7.25 7.12
N ASN A 135 -5.63 -8.48 7.38
CA ASN A 135 -4.25 -8.94 7.51
C ASN A 135 -3.82 -9.95 6.44
N GLU A 136 -4.70 -10.21 5.50
CA GLU A 136 -4.44 -11.12 4.39
C GLU A 136 -4.27 -10.36 3.08
N ILE A 137 -3.22 -10.67 2.34
CA ILE A 137 -3.01 -10.16 0.99
C ILE A 137 -3.36 -11.27 0.02
N THR A 138 -4.37 -11.02 -0.82
CA THR A 138 -4.75 -11.95 -1.88
C THR A 138 -4.11 -11.56 -3.21
N PHE A 139 -3.73 -12.55 -3.98
CA PHE A 139 -3.08 -12.40 -5.28
C PHE A 139 -3.27 -13.64 -6.14
N TYR A 140 -2.94 -13.54 -7.42
CA TYR A 140 -3.03 -14.67 -8.36
C TYR A 140 -1.65 -15.18 -8.76
N LYS A 141 -1.54 -16.50 -8.90
CA LYS A 141 -0.37 -17.15 -9.52
C LYS A 141 -0.79 -17.84 -10.80
N LYS A 142 0.07 -17.76 -11.81
CA LYS A 142 -0.11 -18.54 -13.04
C LYS A 142 0.06 -20.02 -12.73
N ILE A 143 -0.85 -20.85 -13.22
CA ILE A 143 -0.71 -22.30 -13.20
C ILE A 143 0.16 -22.69 -14.39
N GLU A 144 1.27 -23.37 -14.11
CA GLU A 144 2.16 -23.87 -15.14
C GLU A 144 1.49 -24.96 -15.98
N ASP A 145 1.68 -24.95 -17.30
CA ASP A 145 1.05 -25.86 -18.24
C ASP A 145 1.29 -27.35 -17.89
N SER A 146 2.44 -27.64 -17.28
CA SER A 146 2.80 -28.99 -16.81
C SER A 146 1.96 -29.49 -15.64
N LEU A 147 1.29 -28.59 -14.90
CA LEU A 147 0.48 -28.91 -13.73
C LEU A 147 -1.03 -28.90 -14.02
N LEU A 148 -1.44 -28.51 -15.22
CA LEU A 148 -2.87 -28.38 -15.56
C LEU A 148 -3.66 -29.68 -15.38
N SER A 149 -3.02 -30.84 -15.55
CA SER A 149 -3.66 -32.14 -15.33
C SER A 149 -4.07 -32.42 -13.89
N ASP A 150 -3.48 -31.73 -12.93
CA ASP A 150 -3.69 -31.92 -11.50
C ASP A 150 -4.89 -31.14 -10.98
N TYR A 151 -5.47 -30.28 -11.83
CA TYR A 151 -6.54 -29.36 -11.48
C TYR A 151 -7.86 -29.68 -12.18
N THR A 152 -8.97 -29.35 -11.51
CA THR A 152 -10.28 -29.27 -12.16
C THR A 152 -10.45 -27.86 -12.74
N LEU A 153 -10.19 -27.72 -14.03
CA LEU A 153 -10.16 -26.42 -14.68
C LEU A 153 -11.56 -25.92 -15.06
N PRO A 154 -11.84 -24.62 -14.90
CA PRO A 154 -13.05 -24.01 -15.42
C PRO A 154 -13.05 -23.97 -16.94
N ARG A 155 -14.24 -23.88 -17.54
CA ARG A 155 -14.35 -23.63 -18.98
C ARG A 155 -14.16 -22.13 -19.23
N CYS A 156 -13.16 -21.78 -20.03
CA CYS A 156 -12.95 -20.41 -20.48
C CYS A 156 -13.97 -20.04 -21.55
N GLU A 157 -14.67 -18.94 -21.34
CA GLU A 157 -15.70 -18.43 -22.26
C GLU A 157 -15.15 -17.35 -23.20
N ASN A 158 -14.08 -16.65 -22.77
CA ASN A 158 -13.44 -15.62 -23.57
C ASN A 158 -12.43 -16.29 -24.52
N GLU A 159 -12.54 -15.99 -25.81
CA GLU A 159 -11.65 -16.52 -26.86
C GLU A 159 -10.18 -16.10 -26.73
N TYR A 160 -9.94 -15.04 -25.94
CA TYR A 160 -8.59 -14.51 -25.69
C TYR A 160 -7.89 -15.16 -24.49
N ASP A 161 -8.64 -15.90 -23.64
CA ASP A 161 -8.04 -16.59 -22.52
C ASP A 161 -7.15 -17.74 -23.00
N ASN A 162 -5.88 -17.70 -22.59
CA ASN A 162 -4.88 -18.66 -23.04
C ASN A 162 -4.15 -19.38 -21.89
N GLY A 163 -4.69 -19.29 -20.66
CA GLY A 163 -4.16 -19.98 -19.50
C GLY A 163 -5.03 -19.82 -18.25
N TYR A 164 -4.49 -20.21 -17.11
CA TYR A 164 -5.20 -20.24 -15.84
C TYR A 164 -4.39 -19.62 -14.74
N VAL A 165 -5.09 -18.94 -13.82
CA VAL A 165 -4.53 -18.41 -12.58
C VAL A 165 -5.27 -19.00 -11.39
N GLU A 166 -4.54 -19.17 -10.30
CA GLU A 166 -5.04 -19.65 -9.02
C GLU A 166 -4.90 -18.56 -7.96
N ASN A 167 -5.92 -18.43 -7.12
CA ASN A 167 -5.94 -17.40 -6.07
C ASN A 167 -5.22 -17.89 -4.82
N TYR A 168 -4.33 -17.05 -4.29
CA TYR A 168 -3.55 -17.27 -3.08
C TYR A 168 -3.83 -16.20 -2.04
N GLY A 169 -3.78 -16.58 -0.76
CA GLY A 169 -3.78 -15.67 0.38
C GLY A 169 -2.45 -15.74 1.12
N TYR A 170 -1.84 -14.59 1.42
CA TYR A 170 -0.68 -14.46 2.29
C TYR A 170 -1.09 -13.77 3.59
N THR A 171 -0.98 -14.48 4.70
CA THR A 171 -1.25 -13.93 6.02
C THR A 171 0.03 -13.30 6.57
N ILE A 172 0.02 -11.98 6.78
CA ILE A 172 1.23 -11.17 7.04
C ILE A 172 2.02 -11.64 8.27
N TRP A 173 1.36 -12.09 9.35
CA TRP A 173 2.06 -12.55 10.57
C TRP A 173 2.44 -14.02 10.59
N GLU A 174 1.86 -14.82 9.73
CA GLU A 174 2.16 -16.27 9.66
C GLU A 174 3.32 -16.55 8.70
N ASP A 175 3.73 -15.54 7.93
CA ASP A 175 4.77 -15.65 6.89
C ASP A 175 4.53 -16.85 5.97
N GLN A 176 3.25 -17.07 5.63
CA GLN A 176 2.81 -18.22 4.86
C GLN A 176 1.78 -17.81 3.81
N ALA A 177 1.99 -18.25 2.58
CA ALA A 177 1.00 -18.18 1.52
C ALA A 177 0.26 -19.51 1.40
N ASN A 178 -1.06 -19.43 1.30
CA ASN A 178 -1.94 -20.59 1.15
C ASN A 178 -2.74 -20.46 -0.15
N ASP A 179 -2.94 -21.60 -0.82
CA ASP A 179 -3.87 -21.71 -1.92
C ASP A 179 -5.31 -21.57 -1.42
N LEU A 180 -6.08 -20.70 -2.05
CA LEU A 180 -7.50 -20.48 -1.75
C LEU A 180 -8.43 -21.30 -2.66
N GLY A 181 -7.87 -22.08 -3.60
CA GLY A 181 -8.59 -23.04 -4.43
C GLY A 181 -9.52 -22.43 -5.48
N ASN A 182 -9.39 -21.15 -5.78
CA ASN A 182 -10.19 -20.47 -6.80
C ASN A 182 -9.40 -20.30 -8.09
N ILE A 183 -9.69 -21.13 -9.09
CA ILE A 183 -9.05 -21.09 -10.41
C ILE A 183 -9.90 -20.31 -11.37
N GLN A 184 -9.26 -19.42 -12.13
CA GLN A 184 -9.89 -18.56 -13.14
C GLN A 184 -9.14 -18.65 -14.47
N CYS A 185 -9.86 -18.43 -15.55
CA CYS A 185 -9.27 -18.25 -16.88
C CYS A 185 -8.56 -16.89 -16.94
N ALA A 186 -7.41 -16.82 -17.57
CA ALA A 186 -6.63 -15.61 -17.71
C ALA A 186 -6.00 -15.50 -19.10
N TYR A 187 -5.76 -14.25 -19.51
CA TYR A 187 -5.02 -13.92 -20.72
C TYR A 187 -3.57 -13.59 -20.37
N PHE A 188 -2.62 -14.23 -21.01
CA PHE A 188 -1.20 -13.96 -20.88
C PHE A 188 -0.64 -13.46 -22.22
N GLU A 189 0.04 -12.31 -22.19
CA GLU A 189 0.76 -11.74 -23.35
C GLU A 189 2.05 -12.48 -23.65
#